data_cb894860f1c18ea08104ea08a9ee3773
#
_entry.id   cb894860f1c18ea08104ea08a9ee3773
#
_cell.length_a   1.000
_cell.length_b   1.000
_cell.length_c   1.000
_cell.angle_alpha   90.00
_cell.angle_beta   90.00
_cell.angle_gamma   90.00
#
_symmetry.space_group_name_H-M   'P 1'
#
loop_
_entity.id
_entity.type
_entity.pdbx_description
1 polymer ?
#
loop_
_entity_poly.entity_id
_entity_poly.type
_entity_poly.pdbx_seq_one_letter_code
_entity_poly.pdbx_strand_id
1 'polypeptide(L)'
;MSTRKLRDNLEFVKVSGHRMHIFRAGSEAGSKLVFMSGSGTVAPMYDFKVLYEKLMSSFRVIVIEKFGYGYSDLYDAPCDVDTVVNRQRKALAELGEKGPYILLPHSMSGLEAIRWSQRYPDEVAGIVGLDMALPKTYQEWGSEGLQKRIQAMKKLRRLHEKGLLFWYPLNKRSLTKDEAIQQRLLWKRNAMNDCFISSAKEVLKNAETAASGGRIRCPLLMFVSNGKQVSPNWISHQKGFARQENGRLIQLSCGHYVHYYESEMIAERVKEFVKELPA
;
A
#
# COMPACT_ATOMS: atom_id res chain seq x y z
N MET A 1 -11.73 -25.74 -23.09
CA MET A 1 -11.09 -25.12 -21.90
C MET A 1 -11.64 -23.71 -21.78
N SER A 2 -12.40 -23.39 -20.75
CA SER A 2 -12.87 -22.01 -20.52
C SER A 2 -11.65 -21.11 -20.31
N THR A 3 -11.46 -20.13 -21.18
CA THR A 3 -10.42 -19.11 -21.01
C THR A 3 -10.77 -18.29 -19.77
N ARG A 4 -10.06 -18.54 -18.66
CA ARG A 4 -10.24 -17.77 -17.43
C ARG A 4 -9.90 -16.31 -17.73
N LYS A 5 -10.90 -15.44 -17.60
CA LYS A 5 -10.77 -13.99 -17.81
C LYS A 5 -10.74 -13.25 -16.49
N LEU A 6 -10.16 -12.04 -16.50
CA LEU A 6 -10.31 -11.11 -15.38
C LEU A 6 -11.78 -10.74 -15.20
N ARG A 7 -12.18 -10.48 -13.95
CA ARG A 7 -13.53 -9.96 -13.64
C ARG A 7 -13.71 -8.62 -14.32
N ASP A 8 -14.89 -8.38 -14.84
CA ASP A 8 -15.31 -7.15 -15.49
C ASP A 8 -16.36 -6.36 -14.68
N ASN A 9 -17.06 -7.04 -13.78
CA ASN A 9 -18.09 -6.44 -12.93
C ASN A 9 -17.50 -5.86 -11.64
N LEU A 10 -16.69 -4.78 -11.77
CA LEU A 10 -15.94 -4.11 -10.70
C LEU A 10 -16.21 -2.62 -10.73
N GLU A 11 -16.01 -1.95 -9.58
CA GLU A 11 -16.18 -0.52 -9.48
C GLU A 11 -14.92 0.23 -9.91
N PHE A 12 -15.07 1.13 -10.87
CA PHE A 12 -13.98 1.96 -11.39
C PHE A 12 -14.34 3.44 -11.34
N VAL A 13 -13.34 4.26 -11.05
CA VAL A 13 -13.42 5.71 -11.22
C VAL A 13 -12.48 6.18 -12.32
N LYS A 14 -12.80 7.32 -12.95
CA LYS A 14 -11.92 7.95 -13.94
C LYS A 14 -11.00 8.96 -13.25
N VAL A 15 -9.71 8.68 -13.27
CA VAL A 15 -8.67 9.59 -12.79
C VAL A 15 -7.72 9.87 -13.95
N SER A 16 -7.53 11.14 -14.30
CA SER A 16 -6.68 11.54 -15.45
C SER A 16 -7.05 10.82 -16.77
N GLY A 17 -8.35 10.54 -16.99
CA GLY A 17 -8.85 9.87 -18.20
C GLY A 17 -8.75 8.34 -18.19
N HIS A 18 -8.10 7.74 -17.20
CA HIS A 18 -7.89 6.29 -17.07
C HIS A 18 -8.71 5.71 -15.94
N ARG A 19 -9.00 4.40 -16.00
CA ARG A 19 -9.79 3.68 -14.99
C ARG A 19 -8.91 3.27 -13.81
N MET A 20 -9.32 3.68 -12.61
CA MET A 20 -8.74 3.24 -11.35
C MET A 20 -9.76 2.40 -10.60
N HIS A 21 -9.39 1.19 -10.22
CA HIS A 21 -10.24 0.31 -9.42
C HIS A 21 -10.10 0.66 -7.94
N ILE A 22 -11.25 0.76 -7.27
CA ILE A 22 -11.34 0.96 -5.82
C ILE A 22 -12.25 -0.10 -5.26
N PHE A 23 -11.74 -0.94 -4.40
CA PHE A 23 -12.57 -1.87 -3.64
C PHE A 23 -13.10 -1.18 -2.40
N ARG A 24 -14.40 -1.30 -2.17
CA ARG A 24 -15.07 -0.77 -0.98
C ARG A 24 -15.94 -1.83 -0.33
N ALA A 25 -15.91 -1.91 0.99
CA ALA A 25 -16.76 -2.83 1.76
C ALA A 25 -17.00 -2.30 3.18
N GLY A 26 -17.92 -2.92 3.87
CA GLY A 26 -18.20 -2.65 5.29
C GLY A 26 -19.17 -1.52 5.53
N SER A 27 -19.17 -1.00 6.77
CA SER A 27 -20.15 -0.04 7.26
C SER A 27 -19.96 1.35 6.63
N GLU A 28 -20.97 1.87 5.95
CA GLU A 28 -20.93 3.22 5.36
C GLU A 28 -20.82 4.34 6.40
N ALA A 29 -21.39 4.13 7.58
CA ALA A 29 -21.33 5.08 8.70
C ALA A 29 -20.04 4.94 9.53
N GLY A 30 -19.23 3.91 9.29
CA GLY A 30 -18.00 3.67 10.04
C GLY A 30 -16.84 4.58 9.61
N SER A 31 -15.85 4.73 10.50
CA SER A 31 -14.58 5.37 10.14
C SER A 31 -13.96 4.70 8.92
N LYS A 32 -13.35 5.50 8.04
CA LYS A 32 -12.86 5.04 6.73
C LYS A 32 -11.40 4.61 6.83
N LEU A 33 -11.15 3.32 6.61
CA LEU A 33 -9.83 2.71 6.56
C LEU A 33 -9.38 2.61 5.11
N VAL A 34 -8.34 3.36 4.73
CA VAL A 34 -7.80 3.40 3.37
C VAL A 34 -6.51 2.58 3.30
N PHE A 35 -6.58 1.41 2.69
CA PHE A 35 -5.45 0.53 2.48
C PHE A 35 -4.63 0.97 1.26
N MET A 36 -3.33 1.16 1.47
CA MET A 36 -2.40 1.69 0.49
C MET A 36 -1.27 0.69 0.23
N SER A 37 -1.15 0.22 -1.00
CA SER A 37 -0.21 -0.84 -1.36
C SER A 37 1.22 -0.36 -1.59
N GLY A 38 2.18 -1.18 -1.16
CA GLY A 38 3.60 -1.00 -1.43
C GLY A 38 4.01 -1.34 -2.86
N SER A 39 5.31 -1.20 -3.15
CA SER A 39 5.88 -1.54 -4.45
C SER A 39 5.73 -3.03 -4.74
N GLY A 40 5.35 -3.38 -5.97
CA GLY A 40 5.27 -4.76 -6.42
C GLY A 40 4.04 -5.55 -5.96
N THR A 41 3.12 -4.95 -5.21
CA THR A 41 1.84 -5.56 -4.83
C THR A 41 0.93 -5.66 -6.04
N VAL A 42 0.89 -6.82 -6.68
CA VAL A 42 0.19 -6.99 -7.98
C VAL A 42 -1.33 -6.98 -7.89
N ALA A 43 -1.89 -7.29 -6.73
CA ALA A 43 -3.33 -7.44 -6.51
C ALA A 43 -3.75 -6.96 -5.10
N PRO A 44 -3.71 -5.64 -4.82
CA PRO A 44 -3.93 -5.08 -3.48
C PRO A 44 -5.22 -5.53 -2.81
N MET A 45 -6.33 -5.59 -3.55
CA MET A 45 -7.61 -6.06 -3.03
C MET A 45 -7.50 -7.46 -2.41
N TYR A 46 -6.72 -8.36 -3.00
CA TYR A 46 -6.54 -9.72 -2.50
C TYR A 46 -5.46 -9.81 -1.43
N ASP A 47 -4.42 -9.00 -1.53
CA ASP A 47 -3.31 -9.01 -0.58
C ASP A 47 -3.73 -8.49 0.81
N PHE A 48 -4.61 -7.50 0.87
CA PHE A 48 -5.11 -6.97 2.13
C PHE A 48 -6.33 -7.73 2.69
N LYS A 49 -6.91 -8.67 1.92
CA LYS A 49 -8.16 -9.34 2.28
C LYS A 49 -8.11 -9.98 3.66
N VAL A 50 -7.04 -10.67 3.99
CA VAL A 50 -6.84 -11.35 5.29
C VAL A 50 -6.99 -10.40 6.50
N LEU A 51 -6.73 -9.11 6.33
CA LEU A 51 -6.86 -8.10 7.37
C LEU A 51 -8.20 -7.36 7.26
N TYR A 52 -8.58 -6.87 6.08
CA TYR A 52 -9.77 -6.03 5.99
C TYR A 52 -11.07 -6.79 6.28
N GLU A 53 -11.17 -8.10 6.03
CA GLU A 53 -12.32 -8.92 6.40
C GLU A 53 -12.63 -8.87 7.90
N LYS A 54 -11.59 -8.70 8.74
CA LYS A 54 -11.72 -8.60 10.20
C LYS A 54 -12.15 -7.19 10.68
N LEU A 55 -12.09 -6.23 9.78
CA LEU A 55 -12.35 -4.81 10.05
C LEU A 55 -13.66 -4.32 9.43
N MET A 56 -14.12 -4.91 8.33
CA MET A 56 -15.28 -4.42 7.57
C MET A 56 -16.62 -4.52 8.31
N SER A 57 -16.72 -5.31 9.39
CA SER A 57 -17.92 -5.32 10.24
C SER A 57 -18.11 -4.02 11.05
N SER A 58 -17.03 -3.27 11.27
CA SER A 58 -17.02 -2.08 12.12
C SER A 58 -16.64 -0.80 11.36
N PHE A 59 -16.00 -0.93 10.22
CA PHE A 59 -15.41 0.18 9.48
C PHE A 59 -15.82 0.18 8.00
N ARG A 60 -15.75 1.34 7.37
CA ARG A 60 -15.72 1.45 5.93
C ARG A 60 -14.30 1.13 5.44
N VAL A 61 -14.14 0.01 4.78
CA VAL A 61 -12.85 -0.42 4.19
C VAL A 61 -12.76 0.04 2.74
N ILE A 62 -11.63 0.62 2.38
CA ILE A 62 -11.33 1.10 1.03
C ILE A 62 -9.93 0.60 0.65
N VAL A 63 -9.80 -0.10 -0.47
CA VAL A 63 -8.49 -0.50 -1.01
C VAL A 63 -8.28 0.21 -2.34
N ILE A 64 -7.25 1.07 -2.40
CA ILE A 64 -6.91 1.80 -3.63
C ILE A 64 -5.93 0.97 -4.45
N GLU A 65 -6.34 0.61 -5.66
CA GLU A 65 -5.45 -0.01 -6.64
C GLU A 65 -4.92 1.07 -7.59
N LYS A 66 -3.71 1.54 -7.31
CA LYS A 66 -3.04 2.56 -8.13
C LYS A 66 -2.87 2.09 -9.58
N PHE A 67 -2.58 2.99 -10.52
CA PHE A 67 -2.27 2.60 -11.90
C PHE A 67 -1.15 1.57 -11.94
N GLY A 68 -1.33 0.52 -12.72
CA GLY A 68 -0.44 -0.64 -12.77
C GLY A 68 -0.68 -1.69 -11.69
N TYR A 69 -1.60 -1.45 -10.74
CA TYR A 69 -1.93 -2.36 -9.64
C TYR A 69 -3.33 -2.95 -9.83
N GLY A 70 -3.54 -4.18 -9.37
CA GLY A 70 -4.84 -4.83 -9.37
C GLY A 70 -5.52 -4.76 -10.74
N TYR A 71 -6.77 -4.33 -10.74
CA TYR A 71 -7.58 -4.20 -11.94
C TYR A 71 -7.46 -2.84 -12.63
N SER A 72 -6.77 -1.86 -12.05
CA SER A 72 -6.57 -0.54 -12.62
C SER A 72 -5.82 -0.58 -13.95
N ASP A 73 -6.00 0.44 -14.77
CA ASP A 73 -5.33 0.52 -16.07
C ASP A 73 -3.80 0.51 -15.92
N LEU A 74 -3.11 -0.10 -16.89
CA LEU A 74 -1.66 -0.06 -17.01
C LEU A 74 -1.24 1.26 -17.66
N TYR A 75 -1.36 2.32 -16.90
CA TYR A 75 -1.00 3.67 -17.33
C TYR A 75 0.26 4.13 -16.61
N ASP A 76 1.36 4.25 -17.35
CA ASP A 76 2.64 4.75 -16.84
C ASP A 76 2.57 6.26 -16.61
N ALA A 77 1.97 6.60 -15.50
CA ALA A 77 1.71 7.95 -15.07
C ALA A 77 2.89 8.52 -14.26
N PRO A 78 3.05 9.85 -14.15
CA PRO A 78 4.00 10.45 -13.22
C PRO A 78 3.85 9.87 -11.82
N CYS A 79 4.97 9.50 -11.19
CA CYS A 79 5.00 8.77 -9.92
C CYS A 79 5.64 9.59 -8.79
N ASP A 80 5.73 10.92 -8.94
CA ASP A 80 6.06 11.79 -7.82
C ASP A 80 4.98 11.69 -6.74
N VAL A 81 5.40 11.78 -5.48
CA VAL A 81 4.53 11.48 -4.33
C VAL A 81 3.32 12.41 -4.26
N ASP A 82 3.46 13.66 -4.64
CA ASP A 82 2.35 14.63 -4.63
C ASP A 82 1.29 14.28 -5.67
N THR A 83 1.71 13.91 -6.87
CA THR A 83 0.80 13.47 -7.94
C THR A 83 0.11 12.16 -7.57
N VAL A 84 0.83 11.21 -6.96
CA VAL A 84 0.23 9.94 -6.51
C VAL A 84 -0.83 10.19 -5.44
N VAL A 85 -0.53 10.99 -4.41
CA VAL A 85 -1.50 11.38 -3.37
C VAL A 85 -2.71 12.08 -3.97
N ASN A 86 -2.51 13.06 -4.85
CA ASN A 86 -3.62 13.79 -5.48
C ASN A 86 -4.55 12.87 -6.31
N ARG A 87 -4.00 11.85 -6.98
CA ARG A 87 -4.83 10.86 -7.71
C ARG A 87 -5.66 9.99 -6.77
N GLN A 88 -5.08 9.57 -5.66
CA GLN A 88 -5.82 8.78 -4.65
C GLN A 88 -6.94 9.61 -4.04
N ARG A 89 -6.67 10.88 -3.68
CA ARG A 89 -7.68 11.82 -3.18
C ARG A 89 -8.80 12.04 -4.20
N LYS A 90 -8.44 12.27 -5.47
CA LYS A 90 -9.42 12.43 -6.55
C LYS A 90 -10.28 11.18 -6.72
N ALA A 91 -9.68 9.99 -6.67
CA ALA A 91 -10.42 8.74 -6.78
C ALA A 91 -11.45 8.57 -5.65
N LEU A 92 -11.10 8.93 -4.41
CA LEU A 92 -12.03 8.90 -3.28
C LEU A 92 -13.14 9.94 -3.43
N ALA A 93 -12.81 11.15 -3.87
CA ALA A 93 -13.80 12.22 -4.09
C ALA A 93 -14.83 11.85 -5.17
N GLU A 94 -14.39 11.25 -6.28
CA GLU A 94 -15.28 10.75 -7.36
C GLU A 94 -16.27 9.68 -6.87
N LEU A 95 -15.92 8.95 -5.80
CA LEU A 95 -16.80 7.95 -5.17
C LEU A 95 -17.67 8.54 -4.06
N GLY A 96 -17.58 9.85 -3.80
CA GLY A 96 -18.26 10.50 -2.69
C GLY A 96 -17.67 10.15 -1.31
N GLU A 97 -16.54 9.46 -1.26
CA GLU A 97 -15.86 9.16 0.00
C GLU A 97 -15.16 10.43 0.50
N LYS A 98 -15.60 10.93 1.64
CA LYS A 98 -15.03 12.14 2.29
C LYS A 98 -14.23 11.75 3.51
N GLY A 99 -13.10 12.44 3.75
CA GLY A 99 -12.32 12.29 4.98
C GLY A 99 -13.09 12.77 6.24
N PRO A 100 -12.48 12.67 7.41
CA PRO A 100 -11.10 12.25 7.59
C PRO A 100 -10.92 10.73 7.45
N TYR A 101 -9.76 10.32 6.91
CA TYR A 101 -9.40 8.92 6.68
C TYR A 101 -8.40 8.42 7.72
N ILE A 102 -8.42 7.12 7.99
CA ILE A 102 -7.33 6.41 8.64
C ILE A 102 -6.56 5.70 7.53
N LEU A 103 -5.31 6.10 7.29
CA LEU A 103 -4.48 5.55 6.24
C LEU A 103 -3.74 4.30 6.74
N LEU A 104 -3.82 3.21 5.98
CA LEU A 104 -3.12 1.94 6.28
C LEU A 104 -2.05 1.65 5.21
N PRO A 105 -0.92 2.37 5.23
CA PRO A 105 0.15 2.16 4.27
C PRO A 105 0.94 0.88 4.56
N HIS A 106 1.22 0.09 3.52
CA HIS A 106 2.19 -0.99 3.54
C HIS A 106 3.44 -0.60 2.72
N SER A 107 4.63 -0.82 3.29
CA SER A 107 5.88 -0.65 2.55
C SER A 107 6.02 0.75 1.92
N MET A 108 6.32 0.86 0.64
CA MET A 108 6.60 2.12 -0.08
C MET A 108 5.49 3.18 0.08
N SER A 109 4.23 2.77 0.23
CA SER A 109 3.14 3.73 0.44
C SER A 109 3.21 4.49 1.77
N GLY A 110 4.15 4.15 2.64
CA GLY A 110 4.49 4.97 3.81
C GLY A 110 4.86 6.41 3.42
N LEU A 111 5.59 6.59 2.31
CA LEU A 111 5.92 7.93 1.80
C LEU A 111 4.66 8.71 1.37
N GLU A 112 3.71 7.99 0.75
CA GLU A 112 2.44 8.57 0.31
C GLU A 112 1.58 9.00 1.51
N ALA A 113 1.47 8.14 2.54
CA ALA A 113 0.70 8.45 3.75
C ALA A 113 1.30 9.61 4.57
N ILE A 114 2.62 9.64 4.73
CA ILE A 114 3.34 10.76 5.36
C ILE A 114 3.03 12.05 4.59
N ARG A 115 3.18 12.03 3.27
CA ARG A 115 2.96 13.22 2.43
C ARG A 115 1.51 13.68 2.43
N TRP A 116 0.55 12.74 2.43
CA TRP A 116 -0.89 13.06 2.52
C TRP A 116 -1.19 13.80 3.83
N SER A 117 -0.76 13.27 4.96
CA SER A 117 -0.94 13.88 6.28
C SER A 117 -0.27 15.26 6.39
N GLN A 118 0.88 15.47 5.74
CA GLN A 118 1.57 16.77 5.74
C GLN A 118 0.81 17.84 4.94
N ARG A 119 0.29 17.47 3.76
CA ARG A 119 -0.35 18.42 2.84
C ARG A 119 -1.82 18.64 3.10
N TYR A 120 -2.50 17.64 3.60
CA TYR A 120 -3.95 17.63 3.80
C TYR A 120 -4.30 17.07 5.19
N PRO A 121 -3.85 17.75 6.25
CA PRO A 121 -4.00 17.24 7.62
C PRO A 121 -5.46 17.00 8.01
N ASP A 122 -6.37 17.84 7.55
CA ASP A 122 -7.81 17.72 7.86
C ASP A 122 -8.47 16.50 7.20
N GLU A 123 -7.79 15.87 6.24
CA GLU A 123 -8.27 14.65 5.59
C GLU A 123 -7.78 13.36 6.28
N VAL A 124 -6.85 13.44 7.24
CA VAL A 124 -6.21 12.28 7.83
C VAL A 124 -6.37 12.25 9.34
N ALA A 125 -7.29 11.40 9.83
CA ALA A 125 -7.53 11.18 11.26
C ALA A 125 -6.40 10.41 11.95
N GLY A 126 -5.67 9.53 11.21
CA GLY A 126 -4.58 8.75 11.76
C GLY A 126 -3.86 7.93 10.69
N ILE A 127 -2.67 7.43 11.04
CA ILE A 127 -1.90 6.51 10.21
C ILE A 127 -1.66 5.21 11.00
N VAL A 128 -1.96 4.08 10.36
CA VAL A 128 -1.63 2.74 10.86
C VAL A 128 -0.62 2.10 9.90
N GLY A 129 0.65 2.23 10.19
CA GLY A 129 1.73 1.70 9.35
C GLY A 129 1.80 0.17 9.42
N LEU A 130 1.60 -0.50 8.28
CA LEU A 130 1.78 -1.95 8.11
C LEU A 130 3.19 -2.21 7.57
N ASP A 131 4.19 -2.20 8.42
CA ASP A 131 5.63 -2.26 8.06
C ASP A 131 5.97 -1.22 6.97
N MET A 132 5.49 0.00 7.14
CA MET A 132 5.59 1.08 6.16
C MET A 132 7.03 1.57 6.01
N ALA A 133 7.42 1.87 4.78
CA ALA A 133 8.74 2.43 4.51
C ALA A 133 8.80 3.92 4.87
N LEU A 134 9.95 4.35 5.34
CA LEU A 134 10.22 5.70 5.80
C LEU A 134 11.23 6.40 4.87
N PRO A 135 11.24 7.74 4.79
CA PRO A 135 12.20 8.47 3.98
C PRO A 135 13.65 8.04 4.20
N LYS A 136 14.05 7.88 5.47
CA LYS A 136 15.40 7.50 5.86
C LYS A 136 15.86 6.16 5.28
N THR A 137 14.93 5.20 5.10
CA THR A 137 15.23 3.90 4.49
C THR A 137 15.76 4.04 3.07
N TYR A 138 15.14 4.92 2.28
CA TYR A 138 15.52 5.14 0.88
C TYR A 138 16.76 6.01 0.76
N GLN A 139 16.93 6.99 1.63
CA GLN A 139 18.14 7.81 1.68
C GLN A 139 19.39 6.97 1.91
N GLU A 140 19.30 5.92 2.76
CA GLU A 140 20.41 4.98 2.96
C GLU A 140 20.74 4.12 1.72
N TRP A 141 19.77 3.83 0.87
CA TRP A 141 20.05 3.09 -0.36
C TRP A 141 20.94 3.88 -1.32
N GLY A 142 20.75 5.19 -1.37
CA GLY A 142 21.42 6.06 -2.33
C GLY A 142 21.11 5.69 -3.77
N SER A 143 21.75 6.36 -4.70
CA SER A 143 21.56 6.13 -6.14
C SER A 143 22.01 4.73 -6.58
N GLU A 144 23.11 4.23 -6.02
CA GLU A 144 23.65 2.90 -6.37
C GLU A 144 22.70 1.77 -5.93
N GLY A 145 22.21 1.81 -4.69
CA GLY A 145 21.27 0.82 -4.20
C GLY A 145 19.96 0.83 -4.98
N LEU A 146 19.47 2.02 -5.35
CA LEU A 146 18.30 2.17 -6.21
C LEU A 146 18.54 1.55 -7.61
N GLN A 147 19.65 1.83 -8.24
CA GLN A 147 20.00 1.26 -9.56
C GLN A 147 20.04 -0.27 -9.53
N LYS A 148 20.68 -0.86 -8.51
CA LYS A 148 20.70 -2.32 -8.32
C LYS A 148 19.28 -2.92 -8.25
N ARG A 149 18.38 -2.26 -7.51
CA ARG A 149 16.97 -2.69 -7.39
C ARG A 149 16.20 -2.57 -8.70
N ILE A 150 16.36 -1.48 -9.43
CA ILE A 150 15.75 -1.30 -10.76
C ILE A 150 16.26 -2.36 -11.74
N GLN A 151 17.54 -2.66 -11.74
CA GLN A 151 18.09 -3.73 -12.57
C GLN A 151 17.53 -5.11 -12.21
N ALA A 152 17.37 -5.40 -10.90
CA ALA A 152 16.74 -6.63 -10.44
C ALA A 152 15.27 -6.72 -10.91
N MET A 153 14.50 -5.62 -10.80
CA MET A 153 13.12 -5.56 -11.31
C MET A 153 13.06 -5.82 -12.83
N LYS A 154 13.95 -5.21 -13.62
CA LYS A 154 14.03 -5.44 -15.07
C LYS A 154 14.41 -6.89 -15.40
N LYS A 155 15.29 -7.50 -14.61
CA LYS A 155 15.63 -8.92 -14.76
C LYS A 155 14.43 -9.82 -14.47
N LEU A 156 13.73 -9.57 -13.38
CA LEU A 156 12.50 -10.31 -13.03
C LEU A 156 11.42 -10.13 -14.11
N ARG A 157 11.25 -8.92 -14.66
CA ARG A 157 10.35 -8.67 -15.78
C ARG A 157 10.67 -9.56 -16.98
N ARG A 158 11.95 -9.63 -17.42
CA ARG A 158 12.36 -10.47 -18.54
C ARG A 158 12.09 -11.97 -18.29
N LEU A 159 12.28 -12.44 -17.05
CA LEU A 159 11.95 -13.81 -16.68
C LEU A 159 10.42 -14.04 -16.71
N HIS A 160 9.67 -13.06 -16.25
CA HIS A 160 8.21 -13.11 -16.26
C HIS A 160 7.65 -13.14 -17.71
N GLU A 161 8.13 -12.27 -18.59
CA GLU A 161 7.77 -12.22 -20.02
C GLU A 161 8.08 -13.51 -20.76
N LYS A 162 9.16 -14.21 -20.36
CA LYS A 162 9.52 -15.55 -20.86
C LYS A 162 8.69 -16.68 -20.23
N GLY A 163 7.73 -16.38 -19.35
CA GLY A 163 6.93 -17.36 -18.64
C GLY A 163 7.67 -18.16 -17.56
N LEU A 164 8.91 -17.82 -17.24
CA LEU A 164 9.72 -18.56 -16.27
C LEU A 164 9.31 -18.34 -14.81
N LEU A 165 8.39 -17.40 -14.54
CA LEU A 165 7.87 -17.11 -13.18
C LEU A 165 6.40 -17.55 -13.02
N PHE A 166 5.88 -18.46 -13.83
CA PHE A 166 4.49 -18.92 -13.75
C PHE A 166 4.16 -19.58 -12.40
N TRP A 167 5.14 -20.16 -11.74
CA TRP A 167 5.04 -20.82 -10.43
C TRP A 167 5.24 -19.90 -9.24
N TYR A 168 5.54 -18.62 -9.45
CA TYR A 168 5.82 -17.66 -8.37
C TYR A 168 4.78 -17.79 -7.25
N PRO A 169 5.21 -17.99 -5.99
CA PRO A 169 4.31 -18.21 -4.88
C PRO A 169 3.53 -16.91 -4.57
N LEU A 170 2.20 -17.01 -4.61
CA LEU A 170 1.31 -15.94 -4.17
C LEU A 170 0.66 -16.36 -2.86
N ASN A 171 0.50 -15.40 -1.95
CA ASN A 171 -0.24 -15.66 -0.72
C ASN A 171 -1.74 -15.80 -1.05
N LYS A 172 -2.33 -16.90 -0.59
CA LYS A 172 -3.74 -17.24 -0.84
C LYS A 172 -4.59 -17.24 0.44
N ARG A 173 -4.05 -16.68 1.53
CA ARG A 173 -4.78 -16.62 2.80
C ARG A 173 -6.09 -15.84 2.60
N SER A 174 -7.16 -16.34 3.17
CA SER A 174 -8.53 -15.80 3.05
C SER A 174 -9.09 -15.70 1.63
N LEU A 175 -8.41 -16.27 0.62
CA LEU A 175 -8.92 -16.28 -0.74
C LEU A 175 -9.76 -17.53 -1.04
N THR A 176 -10.89 -17.32 -1.70
CA THR A 176 -11.63 -18.40 -2.37
C THR A 176 -10.83 -18.92 -3.57
N LYS A 177 -11.25 -20.08 -4.11
CA LYS A 177 -10.62 -20.65 -5.31
C LYS A 177 -10.66 -19.67 -6.50
N ASP A 178 -11.79 -18.98 -6.69
CA ASP A 178 -11.94 -18.01 -7.77
C ASP A 178 -11.03 -16.79 -7.57
N GLU A 179 -10.98 -16.23 -6.36
CA GLU A 179 -10.11 -15.10 -6.04
C GLU A 179 -8.63 -15.44 -6.22
N ALA A 180 -8.21 -16.65 -5.86
CA ALA A 180 -6.84 -17.12 -6.11
C ALA A 180 -6.54 -17.24 -7.62
N ILE A 181 -7.54 -17.58 -8.43
CA ILE A 181 -7.42 -17.54 -9.89
C ILE A 181 -7.28 -16.10 -10.39
N GLN A 182 -8.13 -15.19 -9.92
CA GLN A 182 -8.07 -13.78 -10.27
C GLN A 182 -6.72 -13.16 -9.88
N GLN A 183 -6.23 -13.42 -8.67
CA GLN A 183 -4.91 -12.99 -8.23
C GLN A 183 -3.79 -13.50 -9.16
N ARG A 184 -3.87 -14.75 -9.63
CA ARG A 184 -2.91 -15.32 -10.58
C ARG A 184 -2.99 -14.65 -11.96
N LEU A 185 -4.18 -14.28 -12.43
CA LEU A 185 -4.36 -13.54 -13.67
C LEU A 185 -3.78 -12.12 -13.55
N LEU A 186 -4.00 -11.46 -12.41
CA LEU A 186 -3.42 -10.16 -12.10
C LEU A 186 -1.89 -10.23 -12.00
N TRP A 187 -1.34 -11.29 -11.42
CA TRP A 187 0.10 -11.54 -11.44
C TRP A 187 0.64 -11.57 -12.87
N LYS A 188 0.00 -12.35 -13.75
CA LYS A 188 0.40 -12.42 -15.16
C LYS A 188 0.36 -11.06 -15.86
N ARG A 189 -0.64 -10.21 -15.52
CA ARG A 189 -0.82 -8.91 -16.13
C ARG A 189 0.11 -7.84 -15.58
N ASN A 190 0.30 -7.84 -14.27
CA ASN A 190 0.84 -6.69 -13.56
C ASN A 190 2.30 -6.86 -13.11
N ALA A 191 2.83 -8.09 -13.03
CA ALA A 191 4.17 -8.30 -12.48
C ALA A 191 5.23 -7.50 -13.21
N MET A 192 5.97 -6.67 -12.46
CA MET A 192 7.08 -5.84 -12.95
C MET A 192 6.72 -4.94 -14.15
N ASN A 193 5.48 -4.46 -14.25
CA ASN A 193 5.07 -3.52 -15.30
C ASN A 193 5.79 -2.16 -15.21
N ASP A 194 5.59 -1.31 -16.23
CA ASP A 194 6.28 -0.03 -16.30
C ASP A 194 5.93 0.91 -15.14
N CYS A 195 4.69 0.88 -14.65
CA CYS A 195 4.27 1.67 -13.48
C CYS A 195 5.10 1.33 -12.23
N PHE A 196 5.42 0.04 -12.00
CA PHE A 196 6.26 -0.37 -10.87
C PHE A 196 7.69 0.13 -11.01
N ILE A 197 8.25 0.02 -12.23
CA ILE A 197 9.62 0.47 -12.52
C ILE A 197 9.71 2.01 -12.41
N SER A 198 8.73 2.73 -12.94
CA SER A 198 8.66 4.19 -12.85
C SER A 198 8.52 4.67 -11.40
N SER A 199 7.65 4.03 -10.61
CA SER A 199 7.54 4.33 -9.17
C SER A 199 8.86 4.08 -8.43
N ALA A 200 9.59 3.03 -8.78
CA ALA A 200 10.90 2.75 -8.17
C ALA A 200 11.94 3.81 -8.54
N LYS A 201 11.93 4.35 -9.76
CA LYS A 201 12.86 5.42 -10.18
C LYS A 201 12.68 6.71 -9.38
N GLU A 202 11.42 7.04 -9.03
CA GLU A 202 11.08 8.27 -8.31
C GLU A 202 11.26 8.16 -6.78
N VAL A 203 11.55 6.96 -6.25
CA VAL A 203 11.46 6.71 -4.81
C VAL A 203 12.41 7.55 -3.95
N LEU A 204 13.62 7.87 -4.44
CA LEU A 204 14.57 8.73 -3.70
C LEU A 204 14.05 10.16 -3.60
N LYS A 205 13.58 10.72 -4.71
CA LYS A 205 12.98 12.05 -4.77
C LYS A 205 11.71 12.13 -3.92
N ASN A 206 10.89 11.09 -3.96
CA ASN A 206 9.69 10.97 -3.12
C ASN A 206 10.05 10.92 -1.63
N ALA A 207 11.12 10.20 -1.27
CA ALA A 207 11.62 10.15 0.10
C ALA A 207 12.14 11.54 0.57
N GLU A 208 12.86 12.27 -0.27
CA GLU A 208 13.31 13.64 0.02
C GLU A 208 12.11 14.58 0.21
N THR A 209 11.12 14.50 -0.67
CA THR A 209 9.89 15.30 -0.59
C THR A 209 9.11 15.03 0.70
N ALA A 210 8.97 13.75 1.08
CA ALA A 210 8.30 13.38 2.33
C ALA A 210 9.12 13.78 3.57
N ALA A 211 10.46 13.71 3.51
CA ALA A 211 11.33 14.15 4.61
C ALA A 211 11.28 15.66 4.83
N SER A 212 11.25 16.45 3.76
CA SER A 212 11.25 17.92 3.83
C SER A 212 9.89 18.53 4.19
N GLY A 213 8.81 17.74 4.14
CA GLY A 213 7.45 18.21 4.44
C GLY A 213 7.14 18.45 5.92
N GLY A 214 8.09 18.19 6.81
CA GLY A 214 7.91 18.33 8.26
C GLY A 214 7.26 17.11 8.91
N ARG A 215 6.73 17.31 10.10
CA ARG A 215 6.08 16.23 10.89
C ARG A 215 4.71 15.86 10.33
N ILE A 216 4.29 14.63 10.57
CA ILE A 216 2.89 14.24 10.36
C ILE A 216 1.99 14.98 11.39
N ARG A 217 0.73 15.20 11.03
CA ARG A 217 -0.19 15.99 11.86
C ARG A 217 -1.37 15.16 12.38
N CYS A 218 -1.15 13.88 12.58
CA CYS A 218 -2.17 12.95 13.06
C CYS A 218 -1.55 11.87 13.96
N PRO A 219 -2.33 11.19 14.80
CA PRO A 219 -1.89 10.03 15.56
C PRO A 219 -1.29 8.93 14.67
N LEU A 220 -0.28 8.23 15.20
CA LEU A 220 0.48 7.20 14.49
C LEU A 220 0.53 5.89 15.30
N LEU A 221 0.14 4.79 14.68
CA LEU A 221 0.38 3.42 15.14
C LEU A 221 1.22 2.70 14.09
N MET A 222 2.28 2.01 14.49
CA MET A 222 3.17 1.29 13.56
C MET A 222 3.30 -0.17 13.97
N PHE A 223 3.02 -1.07 13.04
CA PHE A 223 3.38 -2.49 13.12
C PHE A 223 4.66 -2.70 12.33
N VAL A 224 5.67 -3.25 12.95
CA VAL A 224 7.02 -3.33 12.37
C VAL A 224 7.49 -4.77 12.38
N SER A 225 7.89 -5.28 11.21
CA SER A 225 8.44 -6.63 11.03
C SER A 225 9.80 -6.82 11.72
N ASN A 226 10.35 -8.02 11.62
CA ASN A 226 11.72 -8.30 12.08
C ASN A 226 12.83 -7.65 11.22
N GLY A 227 12.49 -6.94 10.15
CA GLY A 227 13.39 -6.20 9.27
C GLY A 227 14.25 -7.04 8.32
N LYS A 228 14.32 -8.37 8.50
CA LYS A 228 15.23 -9.25 7.74
C LYS A 228 15.02 -9.24 6.22
N GLN A 229 13.79 -8.95 5.78
CA GLN A 229 13.43 -8.91 4.36
C GLN A 229 13.55 -7.52 3.73
N VAL A 230 13.91 -6.50 4.50
CA VAL A 230 13.87 -5.09 4.03
C VAL A 230 15.26 -4.45 4.07
N SER A 231 15.77 -4.11 5.26
CA SER A 231 17.12 -3.54 5.41
C SER A 231 17.67 -3.79 6.81
N PRO A 232 19.00 -3.79 6.98
CA PRO A 232 19.63 -3.98 8.30
C PRO A 232 19.18 -2.95 9.34
N ASN A 233 18.96 -1.71 8.95
CA ASN A 233 18.59 -0.60 9.85
C ASN A 233 17.08 -0.39 9.97
N TRP A 234 16.25 -1.30 9.40
CA TRP A 234 14.81 -1.15 9.33
C TRP A 234 14.19 -0.83 10.70
N ILE A 235 14.42 -1.68 11.69
CA ILE A 235 13.85 -1.51 13.05
C ILE A 235 14.33 -0.20 13.71
N SER A 236 15.59 0.14 13.53
CA SER A 236 16.18 1.37 14.08
C SER A 236 15.49 2.61 13.50
N HIS A 237 15.26 2.65 12.17
CA HIS A 237 14.55 3.74 11.52
C HIS A 237 13.10 3.85 11.99
N GLN A 238 12.39 2.71 12.08
CA GLN A 238 11.02 2.66 12.55
C GLN A 238 10.89 3.21 14.00
N LYS A 239 11.77 2.78 14.91
CA LYS A 239 11.81 3.26 16.29
C LYS A 239 12.15 4.76 16.37
N GLY A 240 13.07 5.22 15.53
CA GLY A 240 13.43 6.64 15.44
C GLY A 240 12.27 7.50 14.97
N PHE A 241 11.59 7.09 13.93
CA PHE A 241 10.42 7.79 13.39
C PHE A 241 9.25 7.81 14.38
N ALA A 242 8.92 6.66 14.97
CA ALA A 242 7.85 6.59 15.97
C ALA A 242 8.11 7.56 17.14
N ARG A 243 9.35 7.65 17.63
CA ARG A 243 9.73 8.61 18.70
C ARG A 243 9.60 10.06 18.23
N GLN A 244 10.08 10.36 17.02
CA GLN A 244 10.00 11.71 16.44
C GLN A 244 8.55 12.18 16.32
N GLU A 245 7.65 11.29 15.90
CA GLU A 245 6.25 11.60 15.64
C GLU A 245 5.32 11.35 16.86
N ASN A 246 5.86 11.01 18.03
CA ASN A 246 5.10 10.59 19.22
C ASN A 246 4.13 9.43 18.93
N GLY A 247 4.51 8.56 18.01
CA GLY A 247 3.70 7.41 17.58
C GLY A 247 3.92 6.19 18.45
N ARG A 248 2.95 5.29 18.45
CA ARG A 248 3.05 3.96 19.05
C ARG A 248 3.67 2.98 18.07
N LEU A 249 4.54 2.09 18.54
CA LEU A 249 5.18 1.07 17.74
C LEU A 249 5.03 -0.30 18.38
N ILE A 250 4.56 -1.27 17.57
CA ILE A 250 4.46 -2.68 17.94
C ILE A 250 5.41 -3.46 17.04
N GLN A 251 6.48 -3.99 17.61
CA GLN A 251 7.44 -4.82 16.89
C GLN A 251 6.96 -6.27 16.85
N LEU A 252 7.00 -6.87 15.65
CA LEU A 252 6.53 -8.22 15.36
C LEU A 252 7.69 -9.14 14.99
N SER A 253 7.54 -10.42 15.27
CA SER A 253 8.57 -11.44 14.94
C SER A 253 8.41 -12.04 13.55
N CYS A 254 7.59 -11.44 12.68
CA CYS A 254 7.27 -11.94 11.34
C CYS A 254 8.00 -11.16 10.22
N GLY A 255 7.79 -11.59 8.98
CA GLY A 255 8.33 -10.95 7.79
C GLY A 255 7.57 -9.67 7.38
N HIS A 256 8.01 -9.05 6.28
CA HIS A 256 7.58 -7.75 5.78
C HIS A 256 6.06 -7.59 5.56
N TYR A 257 5.36 -8.63 5.14
CA TYR A 257 3.91 -8.62 4.97
C TYR A 257 3.21 -8.94 6.30
N VAL A 258 3.36 -8.05 7.29
CA VAL A 258 2.87 -8.23 8.67
C VAL A 258 1.39 -8.63 8.73
N HIS A 259 0.56 -8.07 7.85
CA HIS A 259 -0.88 -8.37 7.76
C HIS A 259 -1.19 -9.81 7.32
N TYR A 260 -0.23 -10.53 6.73
CA TYR A 260 -0.39 -11.96 6.45
C TYR A 260 -0.21 -12.84 7.67
N TYR A 261 0.61 -12.42 8.60
CA TYR A 261 1.01 -13.23 9.75
C TYR A 261 0.22 -12.90 11.01
N GLU A 262 -0.06 -11.61 11.23
CA GLU A 262 -0.57 -11.07 12.49
C GLU A 262 -1.92 -10.33 12.30
N SER A 263 -2.73 -10.75 11.31
CA SER A 263 -3.97 -10.04 10.95
C SER A 263 -4.98 -9.91 12.09
N GLU A 264 -5.09 -10.91 12.98
CA GLU A 264 -6.00 -10.86 14.15
C GLU A 264 -5.56 -9.75 15.12
N MET A 265 -4.33 -9.83 15.58
CA MET A 265 -3.78 -8.86 16.52
C MET A 265 -3.76 -7.45 15.93
N ILE A 266 -3.38 -7.29 14.64
CA ILE A 266 -3.42 -6.01 13.96
C ILE A 266 -4.85 -5.46 13.93
N ALA A 267 -5.86 -6.27 13.60
CA ALA A 267 -7.25 -5.83 13.57
C ALA A 267 -7.75 -5.37 14.94
N GLU A 268 -7.41 -6.08 16.02
CA GLU A 268 -7.74 -5.67 17.39
C GLU A 268 -7.11 -4.30 17.75
N ARG A 269 -5.81 -4.16 17.50
CA ARG A 269 -5.11 -2.90 17.79
C ARG A 269 -5.58 -1.72 16.92
N VAL A 270 -6.00 -1.97 15.67
CA VAL A 270 -6.64 -0.95 14.83
C VAL A 270 -7.96 -0.50 15.45
N LYS A 271 -8.80 -1.43 15.92
CA LYS A 271 -10.07 -1.09 16.58
C LYS A 271 -9.86 -0.25 17.84
N GLU A 272 -8.85 -0.58 18.65
CA GLU A 272 -8.46 0.19 19.84
C GLU A 272 -7.97 1.59 19.44
N PHE A 273 -7.06 1.67 18.49
CA PHE A 273 -6.49 2.92 18.00
C PHE A 273 -7.58 3.88 17.50
N VAL A 274 -8.51 3.38 16.70
CA VAL A 274 -9.60 4.22 16.16
C VAL A 274 -10.51 4.79 17.24
N LYS A 275 -10.77 4.05 18.32
CA LYS A 275 -11.56 4.54 19.46
C LYS A 275 -10.89 5.69 20.23
N GLU A 276 -9.57 5.76 20.16
CA GLU A 276 -8.75 6.78 20.85
C GLU A 276 -8.52 8.04 20.00
N LEU A 277 -8.89 8.01 18.71
CA LEU A 277 -8.74 9.18 17.85
C LEU A 277 -9.65 10.31 18.30
N PRO A 278 -9.19 11.58 18.18
CA PRO A 278 -10.06 12.74 18.39
C PRO A 278 -11.30 12.68 17.49
N ALA A 279 -12.43 13.11 18.04
CA ALA A 279 -13.69 13.20 17.30
C ALA A 279 -13.62 14.26 16.18
#